data_4cc0b476c46e7b10165560ed5dcf4b7e
#
_entry.id   4cc0b476c46e7b10165560ed5dcf4b7e
#
_cell.length_a   1.000
_cell.length_b   1.000
_cell.length_c   1.000
_cell.angle_alpha   90.00
_cell.angle_beta   90.00
_cell.angle_gamma   90.00
#
_symmetry.space_group_name_H-M   'P 1'
#
loop_
_entity.id
_entity.type
_entity.pdbx_description
1 polymer ?
#
loop_
_entity_poly.entity_id
_entity_poly.type
_entity_poly.pdbx_seq_one_letter_code
_entity_poly.pdbx_strand_id
1 'polypeptide(L)'
;PEGARDYLVPSRLNPQKFYALPQSPQLFKQILMVSGVDRYFQIVKCFRDEDLRLDRQPEFTQIDIEMSFVDEKQIFSLVENIIAAIYKETLGIKIETPFAILKYQDAINRFGSDKPDLRFGLGLVDVSEVVRGVEFKVFAQALDAGGQVKAINIKSSADSLSRKALDDLTEIAKTYGAKGMAWIKIQQNELQSPIIKFFKKEILDRLIEAVKGEPGDTIVFSA
;
A
#
# COMPACT_ATOMS: atom_id res chain seq x y z
N PRO A 1 -12.61 -11.04 22.97
CA PRO A 1 -12.43 -11.64 21.65
C PRO A 1 -11.90 -10.61 20.69
N GLU A 2 -10.88 -10.99 19.92
CA GLU A 2 -10.20 -10.13 18.96
C GLU A 2 -10.82 -10.22 17.54
N GLY A 3 -12.08 -10.68 17.45
CA GLY A 3 -12.72 -10.98 16.17
C GLY A 3 -12.40 -12.36 15.59
N ALA A 4 -11.46 -13.08 16.17
CA ALA A 4 -11.13 -14.47 15.87
C ALA A 4 -11.92 -15.43 16.78
N ARG A 5 -11.92 -16.72 16.42
CA ARG A 5 -12.43 -17.77 17.29
C ARG A 5 -11.36 -18.20 18.30
N ASP A 6 -11.85 -18.65 19.49
CA ASP A 6 -10.98 -19.23 20.50
C ASP A 6 -10.58 -20.65 20.12
N TYR A 7 -9.32 -21.02 20.33
CA TYR A 7 -8.91 -22.41 20.39
C TYR A 7 -9.40 -23.06 21.68
N LEU A 8 -10.21 -24.09 21.55
CA LEU A 8 -10.81 -24.81 22.68
C LEU A 8 -10.00 -26.07 23.02
N VAL A 9 -9.69 -26.26 24.29
CA VAL A 9 -9.05 -27.48 24.83
C VAL A 9 -10.05 -28.18 25.72
N PRO A 10 -10.50 -29.43 25.42
CA PRO A 10 -11.43 -30.17 26.27
C PRO A 10 -10.84 -30.40 27.67
N SER A 11 -11.66 -30.19 28.69
CA SER A 11 -11.29 -30.50 30.08
C SER A 11 -11.38 -32.01 30.35
N ARG A 12 -10.30 -32.61 30.81
CA ARG A 12 -10.34 -34.03 31.23
C ARG A 12 -11.07 -34.24 32.53
N LEU A 13 -11.06 -33.24 33.41
CA LEU A 13 -11.64 -33.33 34.78
C LEU A 13 -13.11 -32.91 34.83
N ASN A 14 -13.54 -32.07 33.88
CA ASN A 14 -14.89 -31.55 33.88
C ASN A 14 -15.56 -31.90 32.50
N PRO A 15 -16.35 -32.97 32.46
CA PRO A 15 -17.04 -33.35 31.22
C PRO A 15 -17.88 -32.21 30.64
N GLN A 16 -17.85 -32.07 29.31
CA GLN A 16 -18.56 -31.02 28.54
C GLN A 16 -18.08 -29.59 28.80
N LYS A 17 -16.94 -29.39 29.48
CA LYS A 17 -16.31 -28.10 29.65
C LYS A 17 -15.01 -27.99 28.85
N PHE A 18 -14.64 -26.76 28.50
CA PHE A 18 -13.47 -26.46 27.70
C PHE A 18 -12.68 -25.34 28.35
N TYR A 19 -11.38 -25.35 28.13
CA TYR A 19 -10.50 -24.21 28.29
C TYR A 19 -10.37 -23.49 26.95
N ALA A 20 -10.22 -22.17 26.96
CA ALA A 20 -9.85 -21.39 25.78
C ALA A 20 -8.40 -20.94 25.91
N LEU A 21 -7.63 -21.09 24.82
CA LEU A 21 -6.30 -20.50 24.73
C LEU A 21 -6.40 -19.00 24.57
N PRO A 22 -5.48 -18.19 25.16
CA PRO A 22 -5.58 -16.73 25.13
C PRO A 22 -5.37 -16.17 23.73
N GLN A 23 -6.23 -15.27 23.29
CA GLN A 23 -6.09 -14.52 22.03
C GLN A 23 -5.18 -13.29 22.18
N SER A 24 -5.13 -12.70 23.38
CA SER A 24 -4.29 -11.59 23.80
C SER A 24 -4.31 -11.48 25.33
N PRO A 25 -3.39 -10.73 25.96
CA PRO A 25 -3.41 -10.48 27.41
C PRO A 25 -4.40 -9.36 27.82
N GLN A 26 -5.51 -9.19 27.10
CA GLN A 26 -6.43 -8.06 27.19
C GLN A 26 -6.94 -7.79 28.61
N LEU A 27 -7.39 -8.82 29.34
CA LEU A 27 -7.92 -8.64 30.70
C LEU A 27 -6.85 -8.12 31.67
N PHE A 28 -5.64 -8.66 31.62
CA PHE A 28 -4.56 -8.28 32.51
C PHE A 28 -4.12 -6.84 32.28
N LYS A 29 -3.86 -6.46 31.03
CA LYS A 29 -3.44 -5.09 30.72
C LYS A 29 -4.53 -4.07 31.06
N GLN A 30 -5.79 -4.38 30.80
CA GLN A 30 -6.92 -3.52 31.15
C GLN A 30 -7.03 -3.30 32.67
N ILE A 31 -6.92 -4.37 33.46
CA ILE A 31 -6.93 -4.27 34.94
C ILE A 31 -5.76 -3.44 35.45
N LEU A 32 -4.57 -3.63 34.88
CA LEU A 32 -3.38 -2.87 35.25
C LEU A 32 -3.55 -1.37 34.95
N MET A 33 -4.06 -1.02 33.78
CA MET A 33 -4.35 0.38 33.43
C MET A 33 -5.37 1.01 34.40
N VAL A 34 -6.46 0.31 34.71
CA VAL A 34 -7.46 0.78 35.68
C VAL A 34 -6.87 0.91 37.08
N SER A 35 -5.87 0.09 37.45
CA SER A 35 -5.17 0.15 38.71
C SER A 35 -4.13 1.27 38.81
N GLY A 36 -3.95 2.08 37.75
CA GLY A 36 -3.01 3.20 37.75
C GLY A 36 -1.60 2.87 37.25
N VAL A 37 -1.42 1.75 36.53
CA VAL A 37 -0.18 1.45 35.82
C VAL A 37 -0.18 2.21 34.51
N ASP A 38 0.70 3.19 34.34
CA ASP A 38 0.70 4.06 33.15
C ASP A 38 1.33 3.40 31.92
N ARG A 39 2.21 2.43 32.10
CA ARG A 39 2.92 1.76 31.03
C ARG A 39 3.04 0.28 31.30
N TYR A 40 2.63 -0.50 30.30
CA TYR A 40 2.65 -1.95 30.34
C TYR A 40 3.24 -2.49 29.05
N PHE A 41 4.00 -3.55 29.11
CA PHE A 41 4.29 -4.40 27.97
C PHE A 41 4.44 -5.86 28.40
N GLN A 42 4.15 -6.76 27.47
CA GLN A 42 4.37 -8.18 27.65
C GLN A 42 4.78 -8.82 26.32
N ILE A 43 5.72 -9.75 26.37
CA ILE A 43 5.99 -10.66 25.26
C ILE A 43 5.22 -11.94 25.56
N VAL A 44 4.15 -12.20 24.77
CA VAL A 44 3.14 -13.20 25.11
C VAL A 44 2.76 -14.05 23.91
N LYS A 45 2.54 -15.34 24.14
CA LYS A 45 1.96 -16.24 23.14
C LYS A 45 0.45 -16.01 23.04
N CYS A 46 -0.01 -15.86 21.79
CA CYS A 46 -1.42 -15.67 21.43
C CYS A 46 -1.86 -16.75 20.45
N PHE A 47 -3.15 -17.08 20.52
CA PHE A 47 -3.75 -18.12 19.73
C PHE A 47 -5.05 -17.62 19.11
N ARG A 48 -5.19 -17.74 17.77
CA ARG A 48 -6.39 -17.30 17.07
C ARG A 48 -6.77 -18.32 16.01
N ASP A 49 -7.99 -18.80 16.04
CA ASP A 49 -8.56 -19.65 15.01
C ASP A 49 -9.14 -18.76 13.91
N GLU A 50 -8.29 -18.40 12.97
CA GLU A 50 -8.62 -17.57 11.80
C GLU A 50 -8.09 -18.21 10.52
N ASP A 51 -8.55 -17.71 9.36
CA ASP A 51 -8.03 -18.12 8.07
C ASP A 51 -6.54 -17.81 7.96
N LEU A 52 -5.76 -18.84 7.65
CA LEU A 52 -4.33 -18.71 7.48
C LEU A 52 -4.00 -17.88 6.23
N ARG A 53 -3.02 -17.02 6.35
CA ARG A 53 -2.44 -16.23 5.26
C ARG A 53 -0.92 -16.37 5.30
N LEU A 54 -0.24 -15.83 4.29
CA LEU A 54 1.23 -15.92 4.21
C LEU A 54 1.94 -15.42 5.49
N ASP A 55 1.38 -14.40 6.14
CA ASP A 55 1.90 -13.71 7.32
C ASP A 55 1.13 -14.02 8.61
N ARG A 56 0.19 -14.98 8.59
CA ARG A 56 -0.64 -15.32 9.75
C ARG A 56 -0.48 -16.78 10.14
N GLN A 57 -0.18 -16.99 11.42
CA GLN A 57 -0.09 -18.29 12.06
C GLN A 57 -1.11 -18.40 13.20
N PRO A 58 -1.67 -19.58 13.46
CA PRO A 58 -2.65 -19.78 14.54
C PRO A 58 -2.05 -19.57 15.94
N GLU A 59 -0.78 -19.87 16.12
CA GLU A 59 0.03 -19.56 17.30
C GLU A 59 1.09 -18.54 16.91
N PHE A 60 1.17 -17.43 17.61
CA PHE A 60 2.16 -16.38 17.38
C PHE A 60 2.52 -15.66 18.68
N THR A 61 3.65 -14.96 18.67
CA THR A 61 4.10 -14.15 19.80
C THR A 61 3.86 -12.68 19.51
N GLN A 62 3.24 -11.98 20.46
CA GLN A 62 3.05 -10.53 20.40
C GLN A 62 4.04 -9.83 21.36
N ILE A 63 4.49 -8.65 20.96
CA ILE A 63 4.93 -7.61 21.87
C ILE A 63 3.68 -6.75 22.09
N ASP A 64 3.00 -6.99 23.21
CA ASP A 64 1.77 -6.26 23.56
C ASP A 64 2.14 -5.07 24.44
N ILE A 65 1.72 -3.88 24.04
CA ILE A 65 2.05 -2.62 24.70
C ILE A 65 0.76 -1.86 24.99
N GLU A 66 0.63 -1.34 26.21
CA GLU A 66 -0.48 -0.47 26.61
C GLU A 66 0.06 0.73 27.36
N MET A 67 -0.43 1.93 27.06
CA MET A 67 0.02 3.17 27.66
C MET A 67 -1.15 4.11 27.94
N SER A 68 -1.14 4.74 29.13
CA SER A 68 -2.09 5.77 29.53
C SER A 68 -1.53 7.16 29.27
N PHE A 69 -2.42 8.15 29.04
CA PHE A 69 -2.09 9.58 28.92
C PHE A 69 -1.09 9.89 27.78
N VAL A 70 -1.19 9.19 26.67
CA VAL A 70 -0.32 9.39 25.48
C VAL A 70 -1.13 9.81 24.26
N ASP A 71 -0.45 10.50 23.35
CA ASP A 71 -0.96 10.84 22.03
C ASP A 71 -0.34 9.92 20.93
N GLU A 72 -0.80 10.07 19.71
CA GLU A 72 -0.32 9.29 18.55
C GLU A 72 1.18 9.45 18.32
N LYS A 73 1.73 10.65 18.52
CA LYS A 73 3.16 10.93 18.29
C LYS A 73 4.06 10.18 19.25
N GLN A 74 3.62 10.04 20.49
CA GLN A 74 4.35 9.29 21.50
C GLN A 74 4.36 7.79 21.17
N ILE A 75 3.24 7.25 20.68
CA ILE A 75 3.16 5.86 20.19
C ILE A 75 4.06 5.66 18.97
N PHE A 76 4.01 6.57 17.98
CA PHE A 76 4.89 6.48 16.80
C PHE A 76 6.36 6.47 17.21
N SER A 77 6.78 7.42 18.05
CA SER A 77 8.16 7.49 18.51
C SER A 77 8.61 6.22 19.26
N LEU A 78 7.73 5.64 20.09
CA LEU A 78 8.03 4.39 20.78
C LEU A 78 8.23 3.24 19.78
N VAL A 79 7.30 3.06 18.85
CA VAL A 79 7.37 1.98 17.85
C VAL A 79 8.57 2.15 16.92
N GLU A 80 8.86 3.35 16.46
CA GLU A 80 10.04 3.66 15.64
C GLU A 80 11.34 3.28 16.35
N ASN A 81 11.46 3.64 17.63
CA ASN A 81 12.64 3.30 18.42
C ASN A 81 12.78 1.79 18.62
N ILE A 82 11.68 1.07 18.85
CA ILE A 82 11.69 -0.41 18.98
C ILE A 82 12.16 -1.04 17.68
N ILE A 83 11.58 -0.64 16.54
CA ILE A 83 11.94 -1.19 15.23
C ILE A 83 13.41 -0.87 14.90
N ALA A 84 13.85 0.37 15.10
CA ALA A 84 15.23 0.77 14.85
C ALA A 84 16.22 -0.02 15.71
N ALA A 85 15.91 -0.25 17.00
CA ALA A 85 16.72 -1.06 17.89
C ALA A 85 16.79 -2.52 17.43
N ILE A 86 15.65 -3.15 17.07
CA ILE A 86 15.60 -4.53 16.60
C ILE A 86 16.49 -4.70 15.35
N TYR A 87 16.34 -3.85 14.36
CA TYR A 87 17.14 -3.95 13.13
C TYR A 87 18.64 -3.74 13.39
N LYS A 88 18.97 -2.79 14.25
CA LYS A 88 20.36 -2.53 14.61
C LYS A 88 20.99 -3.72 15.34
N GLU A 89 20.30 -4.27 16.35
CA GLU A 89 20.87 -5.33 17.20
C GLU A 89 20.88 -6.70 16.51
N THR A 90 19.91 -6.97 15.61
CA THR A 90 19.81 -8.28 14.96
C THR A 90 20.50 -8.35 13.61
N LEU A 91 20.48 -7.27 12.84
CA LEU A 91 20.96 -7.23 11.46
C LEU A 91 22.10 -6.26 11.23
N GLY A 92 22.47 -5.43 12.21
CA GLY A 92 23.46 -4.37 12.06
C GLY A 92 23.01 -3.22 11.14
N ILE A 93 21.69 -3.17 10.82
CA ILE A 93 21.13 -2.16 9.90
C ILE A 93 20.64 -0.96 10.69
N LYS A 94 21.12 0.23 10.35
CA LYS A 94 20.60 1.48 10.88
C LYS A 94 19.39 1.92 10.07
N ILE A 95 18.22 1.97 10.69
CA ILE A 95 17.00 2.54 10.13
C ILE A 95 16.92 4.02 10.51
N GLU A 96 16.60 4.85 9.52
CA GLU A 96 16.39 6.28 9.76
C GLU A 96 15.00 6.52 10.34
N THR A 97 14.92 7.39 11.34
CA THR A 97 13.69 7.85 11.99
C THR A 97 13.63 9.38 11.98
N PRO A 98 12.47 10.02 11.99
CA PRO A 98 11.13 9.43 12.03
C PRO A 98 10.71 8.78 10.69
N PHE A 99 9.80 7.81 10.73
CA PHE A 99 9.22 7.22 9.53
C PHE A 99 8.32 8.21 8.81
N ALA A 100 8.24 8.08 7.48
CA ALA A 100 7.34 8.90 6.67
C ALA A 100 5.87 8.63 7.02
N ILE A 101 5.12 9.68 7.28
CA ILE A 101 3.68 9.60 7.54
C ILE A 101 2.94 9.93 6.25
N LEU A 102 2.14 8.98 5.76
CA LEU A 102 1.25 9.17 4.63
C LEU A 102 -0.19 9.29 5.10
N LYS A 103 -0.90 10.31 4.64
CA LYS A 103 -2.35 10.37 4.81
C LYS A 103 -2.99 9.29 3.93
N TYR A 104 -4.08 8.69 4.41
CA TYR A 104 -4.82 7.66 3.67
C TYR A 104 -5.14 8.08 2.23
N GLN A 105 -5.69 9.29 2.06
CA GLN A 105 -6.05 9.80 0.75
C GLN A 105 -4.84 9.95 -0.19
N ASP A 106 -3.69 10.37 0.34
CA ASP A 106 -2.45 10.51 -0.43
C ASP A 106 -1.91 9.13 -0.83
N ALA A 107 -1.97 8.15 0.07
CA ALA A 107 -1.56 6.77 -0.22
C ALA A 107 -2.42 6.17 -1.34
N ILE A 108 -3.74 6.27 -1.25
CA ILE A 108 -4.67 5.77 -2.28
C ILE A 108 -4.48 6.52 -3.60
N ASN A 109 -4.40 7.86 -3.57
CA ASN A 109 -4.27 8.65 -4.80
C ASN A 109 -2.96 8.41 -5.54
N ARG A 110 -1.86 8.20 -4.81
CA ARG A 110 -0.52 8.04 -5.37
C ARG A 110 -0.12 6.60 -5.64
N PHE A 111 -0.70 5.64 -4.94
CA PHE A 111 -0.24 4.24 -5.02
C PHE A 111 -1.37 3.23 -5.19
N GLY A 112 -2.64 3.65 -5.06
CA GLY A 112 -3.78 2.74 -5.14
C GLY A 112 -3.90 1.76 -3.96
N SER A 113 -3.13 1.99 -2.89
CA SER A 113 -3.08 1.12 -1.71
C SER A 113 -2.86 1.96 -0.44
N ASP A 114 -3.43 1.51 0.67
CA ASP A 114 -3.18 2.06 2.01
C ASP A 114 -1.85 1.56 2.63
N LYS A 115 -1.20 0.59 1.98
CA LYS A 115 0.09 0.01 2.38
C LYS A 115 1.08 0.01 1.20
N PRO A 116 1.47 1.18 0.68
CA PRO A 116 2.33 1.25 -0.48
C PRO A 116 3.76 0.82 -0.15
N ASP A 117 4.38 0.08 -1.06
CA ASP A 117 5.83 -0.11 -1.05
C ASP A 117 6.49 1.07 -1.77
N LEU A 118 7.11 1.96 -0.99
CA LEU A 118 7.73 3.19 -1.53
C LEU A 118 9.07 2.95 -2.23
N ARG A 119 9.63 1.74 -2.19
CA ARG A 119 10.94 1.43 -2.77
C ARG A 119 10.93 1.44 -4.29
N PHE A 120 9.78 1.23 -4.92
CA PHE A 120 9.67 1.16 -6.39
C PHE A 120 9.66 2.51 -7.10
N GLY A 121 9.34 3.60 -6.41
CA GLY A 121 9.29 4.93 -7.01
C GLY A 121 8.21 5.12 -8.09
N LEU A 122 7.29 4.17 -8.26
CA LEU A 122 6.21 4.19 -9.26
C LEU A 122 4.94 4.78 -8.64
N GLY A 123 4.84 6.10 -8.66
CA GLY A 123 3.64 6.80 -8.20
C GLY A 123 2.63 7.03 -9.33
N LEU A 124 1.34 6.91 -8.99
CA LEU A 124 0.24 7.35 -9.84
C LEU A 124 0.21 8.89 -9.89
N VAL A 125 0.13 9.44 -11.08
CA VAL A 125 -0.05 10.87 -11.32
C VAL A 125 -1.45 11.09 -11.89
N ASP A 126 -2.23 11.98 -11.28
CA ASP A 126 -3.52 12.38 -11.82
C ASP A 126 -3.29 13.36 -12.97
N VAL A 127 -3.67 12.95 -14.17
CA VAL A 127 -3.55 13.76 -15.38
C VAL A 127 -4.91 14.18 -15.94
N SER A 128 -5.98 13.98 -15.18
CA SER A 128 -7.37 14.24 -15.60
C SER A 128 -7.56 15.64 -16.16
N GLU A 129 -7.06 16.66 -15.48
CA GLU A 129 -7.19 18.06 -15.94
C GLU A 129 -6.31 18.37 -17.17
N VAL A 130 -5.17 17.69 -17.31
CA VAL A 130 -4.27 17.87 -18.45
C VAL A 130 -4.89 17.31 -19.71
N VAL A 131 -5.57 16.16 -19.62
CA VAL A 131 -6.16 15.46 -20.76
C VAL A 131 -7.64 15.81 -20.99
N ARG A 132 -8.20 16.75 -20.24
CA ARG A 132 -9.57 17.22 -20.43
C ARG A 132 -9.73 17.87 -21.81
N GLY A 133 -10.73 17.43 -22.56
CA GLY A 133 -10.99 17.91 -23.92
C GLY A 133 -10.14 17.27 -25.02
N VAL A 134 -9.39 16.22 -24.72
CA VAL A 134 -8.70 15.41 -25.72
C VAL A 134 -9.71 14.52 -26.47
N GLU A 135 -9.54 14.37 -27.79
CA GLU A 135 -10.45 13.59 -28.64
C GLU A 135 -10.34 12.07 -28.45
N PHE A 136 -9.53 11.61 -27.50
CA PHE A 136 -9.41 10.19 -27.18
C PHE A 136 -10.61 9.73 -26.34
N LYS A 137 -11.55 9.02 -26.97
CA LYS A 137 -12.85 8.65 -26.41
C LYS A 137 -12.79 7.96 -25.04
N VAL A 138 -11.76 7.15 -24.77
CA VAL A 138 -11.62 6.41 -23.51
C VAL A 138 -11.44 7.40 -22.35
N PHE A 139 -10.60 8.41 -22.52
CA PHE A 139 -10.38 9.43 -21.50
C PHE A 139 -11.59 10.35 -21.35
N ALA A 140 -12.17 10.80 -22.48
CA ALA A 140 -13.36 11.63 -22.44
C ALA A 140 -14.51 10.96 -21.69
N GLN A 141 -14.83 9.71 -22.03
CA GLN A 141 -15.90 8.95 -21.35
C GLN A 141 -15.65 8.73 -19.86
N ALA A 142 -14.40 8.45 -19.47
CA ALA A 142 -14.07 8.30 -18.05
C ALA A 142 -14.28 9.60 -17.27
N LEU A 143 -13.81 10.73 -17.83
CA LEU A 143 -13.95 12.05 -17.20
C LEU A 143 -15.40 12.53 -17.18
N ASP A 144 -16.17 12.30 -18.22
CA ASP A 144 -17.60 12.64 -18.29
C ASP A 144 -18.44 11.85 -17.28
N ALA A 145 -17.99 10.61 -16.96
CA ALA A 145 -18.60 9.78 -15.93
C ALA A 145 -18.16 10.15 -14.50
N GLY A 146 -17.35 11.21 -14.32
CA GLY A 146 -16.82 11.62 -13.02
C GLY A 146 -15.63 10.79 -12.55
N GLY A 147 -15.03 9.99 -13.43
CA GLY A 147 -13.81 9.22 -13.15
C GLY A 147 -12.54 10.06 -13.28
N GLN A 148 -11.41 9.39 -13.21
CA GLN A 148 -10.06 10.00 -13.30
C GLN A 148 -9.24 9.30 -14.37
N VAL A 149 -8.25 10.03 -14.91
CA VAL A 149 -7.19 9.45 -15.74
C VAL A 149 -5.89 9.49 -14.93
N LYS A 150 -5.37 8.31 -14.61
CA LYS A 150 -4.10 8.16 -13.88
C LYS A 150 -3.00 7.68 -14.82
N ALA A 151 -1.80 8.19 -14.58
CA ALA A 151 -0.61 7.83 -15.32
C ALA A 151 0.49 7.30 -14.39
N ILE A 152 1.31 6.38 -14.89
CA ILE A 152 2.57 5.94 -14.27
C ILE A 152 3.68 6.21 -15.27
N ASN A 153 4.76 6.86 -14.84
CA ASN A 153 5.98 7.01 -15.62
C ASN A 153 6.97 5.92 -15.25
N ILE A 154 7.26 5.01 -16.18
CA ILE A 154 8.22 3.93 -16.01
C ILE A 154 9.56 4.42 -16.60
N LYS A 155 10.48 4.77 -15.72
CA LYS A 155 11.78 5.34 -16.08
C LYS A 155 12.63 4.37 -16.91
N SER A 156 13.33 4.90 -17.90
CA SER A 156 14.31 4.19 -18.75
C SER A 156 13.80 2.89 -19.37
N SER A 157 12.52 2.83 -19.74
CA SER A 157 11.84 1.61 -20.18
C SER A 157 11.42 1.59 -21.64
N ALA A 158 11.61 2.68 -22.37
CA ALA A 158 11.11 2.79 -23.76
C ALA A 158 11.65 1.70 -24.68
N ASP A 159 12.93 1.32 -24.51
CA ASP A 159 13.58 0.29 -25.33
C ASP A 159 13.36 -1.13 -24.75
N SER A 160 13.24 -1.27 -23.44
CA SER A 160 13.10 -2.56 -22.77
C SER A 160 11.66 -3.10 -22.80
N LEU A 161 10.64 -2.24 -22.77
CA LEU A 161 9.24 -2.64 -22.87
C LEU A 161 8.84 -2.87 -24.33
N SER A 162 8.85 -4.13 -24.76
CA SER A 162 8.35 -4.51 -26.09
C SER A 162 6.86 -4.26 -26.23
N ARG A 163 6.35 -4.25 -27.46
CA ARG A 163 4.89 -4.18 -27.72
C ARG A 163 4.15 -5.31 -27.02
N LYS A 164 4.69 -6.53 -27.03
CA LYS A 164 4.12 -7.67 -26.34
C LYS A 164 4.06 -7.43 -24.81
N ALA A 165 5.12 -6.91 -24.22
CA ALA A 165 5.12 -6.60 -22.79
C ALA A 165 4.04 -5.56 -22.42
N LEU A 166 3.80 -4.56 -23.26
CA LEU A 166 2.74 -3.58 -23.04
C LEU A 166 1.33 -4.19 -23.19
N ASP A 167 1.18 -5.13 -24.13
CA ASP A 167 -0.07 -5.87 -24.31
C ASP A 167 -0.31 -6.79 -23.08
N ASP A 168 0.72 -7.49 -22.58
CA ASP A 168 0.65 -8.31 -21.36
C ASP A 168 0.29 -7.46 -20.12
N LEU A 169 0.89 -6.29 -19.95
CA LEU A 169 0.52 -5.33 -18.90
C LEU A 169 -0.94 -4.87 -19.02
N THR A 170 -1.43 -4.69 -20.23
CA THR A 170 -2.84 -4.34 -20.48
C THR A 170 -3.77 -5.45 -19.99
N GLU A 171 -3.44 -6.72 -20.26
CA GLU A 171 -4.22 -7.85 -19.76
C GLU A 171 -4.19 -7.95 -18.23
N ILE A 172 -3.03 -7.71 -17.60
CA ILE A 172 -2.93 -7.62 -16.14
C ILE A 172 -3.84 -6.52 -15.62
N ALA A 173 -3.80 -5.31 -16.18
CA ALA A 173 -4.65 -4.21 -15.76
C ALA A 173 -6.15 -4.56 -15.84
N LYS A 174 -6.56 -5.29 -16.88
CA LYS A 174 -7.94 -5.77 -17.04
C LYS A 174 -8.37 -6.75 -15.94
N THR A 175 -7.47 -7.60 -15.43
CA THR A 175 -7.80 -8.53 -14.33
C THR A 175 -8.15 -7.78 -13.05
N TYR A 176 -7.68 -6.54 -12.92
CA TYR A 176 -7.98 -5.63 -11.80
C TYR A 176 -9.07 -4.59 -12.13
N GLY A 177 -9.81 -4.79 -13.23
CA GLY A 177 -11.01 -4.02 -13.55
C GLY A 177 -10.78 -2.83 -14.48
N ALA A 178 -9.57 -2.57 -14.97
CA ALA A 178 -9.34 -1.56 -15.98
C ALA A 178 -9.97 -1.99 -17.32
N LYS A 179 -10.57 -1.05 -18.06
CA LYS A 179 -11.11 -1.33 -19.41
C LYS A 179 -10.01 -1.52 -20.46
N GLY A 180 -8.80 -1.05 -20.16
CA GLY A 180 -7.63 -1.12 -21.00
C GLY A 180 -6.52 -0.25 -20.44
N MET A 181 -5.36 -0.27 -21.10
CA MET A 181 -4.21 0.55 -20.77
C MET A 181 -3.69 1.23 -22.05
N ALA A 182 -3.61 2.55 -22.01
CA ALA A 182 -2.94 3.31 -23.06
C ALA A 182 -1.48 3.56 -22.65
N TRP A 183 -0.62 3.86 -23.61
CA TRP A 183 0.79 4.13 -23.35
C TRP A 183 1.39 5.13 -24.32
N ILE A 184 2.44 5.84 -23.89
CA ILE A 184 3.29 6.71 -24.72
C ILE A 184 4.74 6.42 -24.35
N LYS A 185 5.59 6.10 -25.32
CA LYS A 185 7.04 6.02 -25.18
C LYS A 185 7.67 7.35 -25.57
N ILE A 186 8.56 7.85 -24.75
CA ILE A 186 9.34 9.06 -25.02
C ILE A 186 10.69 8.63 -25.58
N GLN A 187 10.84 8.71 -26.89
CA GLN A 187 12.12 8.46 -27.55
C GLN A 187 12.95 9.76 -27.60
N GLN A 188 14.21 9.66 -28.00
CA GLN A 188 15.14 10.81 -28.01
C GLN A 188 14.60 12.01 -28.82
N ASN A 189 13.96 11.76 -29.96
CA ASN A 189 13.52 12.80 -30.88
C ASN A 189 12.02 12.78 -31.18
N GLU A 190 11.30 11.78 -30.70
CA GLU A 190 9.88 11.61 -30.99
C GLU A 190 9.11 10.89 -29.89
N LEU A 191 7.80 11.04 -29.91
CA LEU A 191 6.89 10.27 -29.09
C LEU A 191 6.31 9.12 -29.91
N GLN A 192 6.33 7.92 -29.37
CA GLN A 192 5.77 6.73 -30.00
C GLN A 192 4.53 6.24 -29.26
N SER A 193 3.36 6.26 -29.92
CA SER A 193 2.13 5.70 -29.35
C SER A 193 0.99 5.69 -30.39
N PRO A 194 0.05 4.74 -30.31
CA PRO A 194 -1.17 4.76 -31.11
C PRO A 194 -2.11 5.93 -30.82
N ILE A 195 -2.00 6.53 -29.63
CA ILE A 195 -2.94 7.56 -29.17
C ILE A 195 -2.47 9.00 -29.42
N ILE A 196 -1.22 9.23 -29.81
CA ILE A 196 -0.65 10.58 -30.03
C ILE A 196 -1.50 11.42 -30.99
N LYS A 197 -2.06 10.81 -32.02
CA LYS A 197 -2.89 11.49 -33.04
C LYS A 197 -4.13 12.19 -32.47
N PHE A 198 -4.54 11.86 -31.25
CA PHE A 198 -5.70 12.48 -30.59
C PHE A 198 -5.31 13.67 -29.71
N PHE A 199 -4.01 14.00 -29.62
CA PHE A 199 -3.49 15.02 -28.73
C PHE A 199 -2.89 16.17 -29.54
N LYS A 200 -3.16 17.39 -29.12
CA LYS A 200 -2.41 18.56 -29.57
C LYS A 200 -1.04 18.58 -28.87
N LYS A 201 -0.05 19.18 -29.54
CA LYS A 201 1.33 19.23 -29.04
C LYS A 201 1.41 19.85 -27.63
N GLU A 202 0.69 20.95 -27.41
CA GLU A 202 0.70 21.64 -26.11
C GLU A 202 0.18 20.76 -24.97
N ILE A 203 -0.76 19.86 -25.25
CA ILE A 203 -1.27 18.90 -24.27
C ILE A 203 -0.24 17.81 -23.99
N LEU A 204 0.44 17.31 -25.01
CA LEU A 204 1.52 16.35 -24.86
C LEU A 204 2.67 16.91 -24.03
N ASP A 205 3.07 18.14 -24.28
CA ASP A 205 4.15 18.81 -23.54
C ASP A 205 3.76 18.94 -22.04
N ARG A 206 2.55 19.39 -21.74
CA ARG A 206 2.01 19.48 -20.38
C ARG A 206 1.88 18.10 -19.71
N LEU A 207 1.52 17.09 -20.47
CA LEU A 207 1.39 15.72 -19.96
C LEU A 207 2.75 15.16 -19.56
N ILE A 208 3.77 15.33 -20.39
CA ILE A 208 5.14 14.91 -20.13
C ILE A 208 5.68 15.63 -18.90
N GLU A 209 5.44 16.96 -18.80
CA GLU A 209 5.83 17.74 -17.63
C GLU A 209 5.16 17.24 -16.34
N ALA A 210 3.84 16.98 -16.39
CA ALA A 210 3.07 16.51 -15.23
C ALA A 210 3.59 15.18 -14.66
N VAL A 211 3.99 14.26 -15.54
CA VAL A 211 4.54 12.95 -15.13
C VAL A 211 6.06 12.97 -14.97
N LYS A 212 6.71 14.12 -15.15
CA LYS A 212 8.18 14.26 -15.16
C LYS A 212 8.83 13.27 -16.12
N GLY A 213 8.29 13.22 -17.35
CA GLY A 213 8.76 12.33 -18.41
C GLY A 213 10.10 12.82 -19.00
N GLU A 214 10.99 11.89 -19.29
CA GLU A 214 12.29 12.12 -19.90
C GLU A 214 12.49 11.18 -21.09
N PRO A 215 13.35 11.52 -22.05
CA PRO A 215 13.73 10.59 -23.12
C PRO A 215 14.17 9.24 -22.56
N GLY A 216 13.62 8.16 -23.10
CA GLY A 216 13.84 6.79 -22.61
C GLY A 216 12.73 6.26 -21.70
N ASP A 217 11.79 7.08 -21.27
CA ASP A 217 10.67 6.69 -20.39
C ASP A 217 9.47 6.11 -21.18
N THR A 218 8.67 5.32 -20.49
CA THR A 218 7.34 4.91 -20.98
C THR A 218 6.27 5.35 -19.99
N ILE A 219 5.28 6.09 -20.48
CA ILE A 219 4.13 6.50 -19.68
C ILE A 219 2.99 5.53 -20.00
N VAL A 220 2.37 4.96 -18.97
CA VAL A 220 1.18 4.12 -19.10
C VAL A 220 -0.01 4.81 -18.41
N PHE A 221 -1.22 4.61 -18.95
CA PHE A 221 -2.45 5.27 -18.49
C PHE A 221 -3.57 4.28 -18.26
N SER A 222 -4.35 4.53 -17.23
CA SER A 222 -5.66 3.90 -17.00
C SER A 222 -6.71 4.98 -16.72
N ALA A 223 -7.94 4.70 -17.16
CA ALA A 223 -9.08 5.61 -17.05
C ALA A 223 -10.37 4.83 -16.73
#